data_76e90798ba5bc8a2a32b9d9f7b681519
#
_entry.id   76e90798ba5bc8a2a32b9d9f7b681519
#
_cell.length_a   1.000
_cell.length_b   1.000
_cell.length_c   1.000
_cell.angle_alpha   90.00
_cell.angle_beta   90.00
_cell.angle_gamma   90.00
#
_symmetry.space_group_name_H-M   'P 1'
#
loop_
_entity.id
_entity.type
_entity.pdbx_description
1 polymer ?
#
loop_
_entity_poly.entity_id
_entity_poly.type
_entity_poly.pdbx_seq_one_letter_code
_entity_poly.pdbx_strand_id
1 'polypeptide(L)'
;VLAILKGYKLPDWNQLQGVPERRIKGKFDELQKERVFKESIPDWMDELCVKELGVEKWTNEISALNEQAEVILRVNTLKTTKLALQKKLEDEGIETEPVRGYEYALKLKERANVFVTEAFKLGFFEVQDASSQLVAEYLDVKPGMKVIDTCAGAGGKSLHLAALMENKGQLIATDIYESKLRKLKIRARRNGVHNITTKEIDSLKVIKKMKGTADRVLIDAPCSGIGVLKRNPDSKWKLEPEFIDNIIKTQAEILENYSQLVKVGGKMVYATCSILPSENEKQVQLFLKNHPEFQLEKQNKVSAYKSGFDGFYMA
;
A
#
# COMPACT_ATOMS: atom_id res chain seq x y z
N VAL A 1 -7.71 -22.07 -25.60
CA VAL A 1 -8.01 -22.62 -24.25
C VAL A 1 -9.10 -21.80 -23.56
N LEU A 2 -8.94 -20.49 -23.35
CA LEU A 2 -9.90 -19.66 -22.61
C LEU A 2 -11.34 -19.74 -23.18
N ALA A 3 -11.51 -19.71 -24.48
CA ALA A 3 -12.82 -19.87 -25.13
C ALA A 3 -13.48 -21.20 -24.78
N ILE A 4 -12.70 -22.30 -24.78
CA ILE A 4 -13.17 -23.65 -24.41
C ILE A 4 -13.61 -23.68 -22.93
N LEU A 5 -12.80 -23.10 -22.03
CA LEU A 5 -13.10 -23.07 -20.60
C LEU A 5 -14.35 -22.23 -20.29
N LYS A 6 -14.57 -21.15 -21.05
CA LYS A 6 -15.78 -20.31 -20.94
C LYS A 6 -16.99 -20.87 -21.67
N GLY A 7 -16.86 -22.02 -22.34
CA GLY A 7 -17.95 -22.65 -23.09
C GLY A 7 -18.32 -21.97 -24.42
N TYR A 8 -17.44 -21.09 -24.90
CA TYR A 8 -17.65 -20.47 -26.22
C TYR A 8 -17.37 -21.46 -27.33
N LYS A 9 -18.20 -21.41 -28.41
CA LYS A 9 -17.96 -22.18 -29.63
C LYS A 9 -16.68 -21.67 -30.29
N LEU A 10 -15.76 -22.58 -30.62
CA LEU A 10 -14.55 -22.22 -31.37
C LEU A 10 -14.90 -21.78 -32.78
N PRO A 11 -14.19 -20.80 -33.36
CA PRO A 11 -14.30 -20.47 -34.77
C PRO A 11 -13.94 -21.67 -35.64
N ASP A 12 -14.59 -21.77 -36.79
CA ASP A 12 -14.33 -22.84 -37.75
C ASP A 12 -13.07 -22.53 -38.60
N TRP A 13 -11.93 -22.52 -37.94
CA TRP A 13 -10.61 -22.34 -38.54
C TRP A 13 -9.89 -23.68 -38.63
N ASN A 14 -9.22 -23.93 -39.76
CA ASN A 14 -8.47 -25.18 -39.96
C ASN A 14 -7.48 -25.47 -38.80
N GLN A 15 -6.87 -24.44 -38.19
CA GLN A 15 -5.94 -24.58 -37.08
C GLN A 15 -6.63 -25.02 -35.77
N LEU A 16 -7.95 -24.92 -35.67
CA LEU A 16 -8.73 -25.29 -34.51
C LEU A 16 -9.51 -26.61 -34.69
N GLN A 17 -9.44 -27.20 -35.88
CA GLN A 17 -10.06 -28.50 -36.13
C GLN A 17 -9.35 -29.58 -35.29
N GLY A 18 -10.14 -30.45 -34.65
CA GLY A 18 -9.63 -31.55 -33.85
C GLY A 18 -9.03 -31.15 -32.48
N VAL A 19 -9.23 -29.90 -32.04
CA VAL A 19 -8.81 -29.47 -30.69
C VAL A 19 -9.50 -30.35 -29.64
N PRO A 20 -8.74 -31.02 -28.74
CA PRO A 20 -9.29 -31.96 -27.77
C PRO A 20 -9.93 -31.23 -26.57
N GLU A 21 -11.09 -30.60 -26.78
CA GLU A 21 -11.77 -29.76 -25.75
C GLU A 21 -11.99 -30.48 -24.43
N ARG A 22 -12.42 -31.75 -24.46
CA ARG A 22 -12.66 -32.55 -23.26
C ARG A 22 -11.38 -32.78 -22.45
N ARG A 23 -10.24 -33.01 -23.13
CA ARG A 23 -8.93 -33.19 -22.52
C ARG A 23 -8.43 -31.86 -21.89
N ILE A 24 -8.67 -30.74 -22.59
CA ILE A 24 -8.31 -29.42 -22.09
C ILE A 24 -9.08 -29.09 -20.82
N LYS A 25 -10.40 -29.32 -20.80
CA LYS A 25 -11.23 -29.14 -19.60
C LYS A 25 -10.78 -30.04 -18.45
N GLY A 26 -10.59 -31.34 -18.70
CA GLY A 26 -10.14 -32.29 -17.68
C GLY A 26 -8.78 -31.93 -17.10
N LYS A 27 -7.82 -31.48 -17.93
CA LYS A 27 -6.51 -31.06 -17.45
C LYS A 27 -6.60 -29.74 -16.65
N PHE A 28 -7.46 -28.84 -17.06
CA PHE A 28 -7.73 -27.63 -16.29
C PHE A 28 -8.29 -27.96 -14.89
N ASP A 29 -9.30 -28.82 -14.80
CA ASP A 29 -9.92 -29.24 -13.53
C ASP A 29 -8.91 -29.95 -12.61
N GLU A 30 -8.00 -30.73 -13.17
CA GLU A 30 -6.89 -31.35 -12.44
C GLU A 30 -5.97 -30.28 -11.84
N LEU A 31 -5.51 -29.34 -12.66
CA LEU A 31 -4.58 -28.27 -12.27
C LEU A 31 -5.19 -27.31 -11.23
N GLN A 32 -6.51 -27.08 -11.27
CA GLN A 32 -7.19 -26.25 -10.27
C GLN A 32 -7.10 -26.80 -8.82
N LYS A 33 -6.68 -28.05 -8.63
CA LYS A 33 -6.44 -28.64 -7.31
C LYS A 33 -5.10 -28.17 -6.71
N GLU A 34 -4.19 -27.69 -7.51
CA GLU A 34 -2.89 -27.18 -7.12
C GLU A 34 -2.93 -25.66 -6.96
N ARG A 35 -2.56 -25.15 -5.80
CA ARG A 35 -2.62 -23.70 -5.47
C ARG A 35 -1.88 -22.85 -6.49
N VAL A 36 -0.68 -23.26 -6.92
CA VAL A 36 0.16 -22.54 -7.88
C VAL A 36 -0.60 -22.25 -9.19
N PHE A 37 -1.29 -23.24 -9.74
CA PHE A 37 -2.07 -23.07 -10.96
C PHE A 37 -3.38 -22.34 -10.69
N LYS A 38 -4.10 -22.70 -9.62
CA LYS A 38 -5.37 -22.06 -9.26
C LYS A 38 -5.21 -20.57 -9.04
N GLU A 39 -4.21 -20.17 -8.29
CA GLU A 39 -3.97 -18.78 -7.92
C GLU A 39 -3.04 -18.05 -8.90
N SER A 40 -2.54 -18.76 -9.93
CA SER A 40 -1.66 -18.21 -10.98
C SER A 40 -0.46 -17.47 -10.39
N ILE A 41 0.39 -18.20 -9.68
CA ILE A 41 1.59 -17.69 -9.00
C ILE A 41 2.83 -18.49 -9.41
N PRO A 42 4.05 -17.90 -9.41
CA PRO A 42 5.27 -18.64 -9.63
C PRO A 42 5.58 -19.61 -8.47
N ASP A 43 6.19 -20.75 -8.78
CA ASP A 43 6.54 -21.78 -7.79
C ASP A 43 7.39 -21.21 -6.65
N TRP A 44 8.44 -20.44 -6.97
CA TRP A 44 9.31 -19.83 -5.98
C TRP A 44 8.59 -18.91 -5.00
N MET A 45 7.56 -18.17 -5.47
CA MET A 45 6.77 -17.28 -4.61
C MET A 45 5.89 -18.10 -3.68
N ASP A 46 5.31 -19.18 -4.18
CA ASP A 46 4.52 -20.09 -3.36
C ASP A 46 5.38 -20.73 -2.26
N GLU A 47 6.54 -21.25 -2.61
CA GLU A 47 7.49 -21.84 -1.66
C GLU A 47 7.94 -20.85 -0.58
N LEU A 48 8.31 -19.63 -0.98
CA LEU A 48 8.70 -18.56 -0.06
C LEU A 48 7.56 -18.20 0.90
N CYS A 49 6.37 -17.97 0.37
CA CYS A 49 5.23 -17.56 1.19
C CYS A 49 4.75 -18.69 2.11
N VAL A 50 4.78 -19.95 1.65
CA VAL A 50 4.50 -21.10 2.51
C VAL A 50 5.53 -21.22 3.64
N LYS A 51 6.81 -21.04 3.33
CA LYS A 51 7.89 -21.07 4.33
C LYS A 51 7.73 -19.99 5.40
N GLU A 52 7.30 -18.79 5.01
CA GLU A 52 7.21 -17.64 5.92
C GLU A 52 5.87 -17.54 6.66
N LEU A 53 4.76 -17.91 6.03
CA LEU A 53 3.41 -17.73 6.56
C LEU A 53 2.74 -19.03 7.01
N GLY A 54 3.20 -20.16 6.50
CA GLY A 54 2.53 -21.45 6.59
C GLY A 54 1.46 -21.65 5.50
N VAL A 55 1.16 -22.92 5.19
CA VAL A 55 0.27 -23.30 4.08
C VAL A 55 -1.11 -22.68 4.18
N GLU A 56 -1.77 -22.81 5.33
CA GLU A 56 -3.14 -22.36 5.54
C GLU A 56 -3.27 -20.84 5.39
N LYS A 57 -2.42 -20.09 6.08
CA LYS A 57 -2.44 -18.62 6.03
C LYS A 57 -2.15 -18.12 4.62
N TRP A 58 -1.12 -18.68 3.95
CA TRP A 58 -0.80 -18.27 2.59
C TRP A 58 -1.93 -18.57 1.60
N THR A 59 -2.56 -19.75 1.71
CA THR A 59 -3.70 -20.12 0.86
C THR A 59 -4.84 -19.11 0.97
N ASN A 60 -5.16 -18.68 2.19
CA ASN A 60 -6.23 -17.69 2.42
C ASN A 60 -5.83 -16.29 1.92
N GLU A 61 -4.58 -15.86 2.17
CA GLU A 61 -4.11 -14.54 1.72
C GLU A 61 -4.05 -14.45 0.20
N ILE A 62 -3.49 -15.45 -0.51
CA ILE A 62 -3.37 -15.38 -1.98
C ILE A 62 -4.72 -15.43 -2.67
N SER A 63 -5.68 -16.20 -2.15
CA SER A 63 -7.04 -16.20 -2.67
C SER A 63 -7.67 -14.81 -2.58
N ALA A 64 -7.57 -14.16 -1.41
CA ALA A 64 -8.07 -12.80 -1.22
C ALA A 64 -7.32 -11.75 -2.07
N LEU A 65 -6.00 -11.92 -2.24
CA LEU A 65 -5.16 -11.04 -3.06
C LEU A 65 -5.40 -11.20 -4.57
N ASN A 66 -6.08 -12.25 -5.00
CA ASN A 66 -6.52 -12.46 -6.38
C ASN A 66 -7.93 -11.91 -6.67
N GLU A 67 -8.66 -11.50 -5.65
CA GLU A 67 -9.95 -10.84 -5.84
C GLU A 67 -9.78 -9.44 -6.43
N GLN A 68 -10.86 -8.93 -7.03
CA GLN A 68 -10.87 -7.58 -7.55
C GLN A 68 -10.76 -6.57 -6.39
N ALA A 69 -9.78 -5.66 -6.48
CA ALA A 69 -9.61 -4.64 -5.46
C ALA A 69 -10.78 -3.67 -5.41
N GLU A 70 -11.27 -3.38 -4.22
CA GLU A 70 -12.27 -2.34 -3.98
C GLU A 70 -11.70 -0.95 -4.28
N VAL A 71 -12.54 -0.02 -4.69
CA VAL A 71 -12.17 1.39 -4.86
C VAL A 71 -12.51 2.13 -3.58
N ILE A 72 -11.47 2.54 -2.87
CA ILE A 72 -11.58 3.23 -1.60
C ILE A 72 -11.10 4.67 -1.75
N LEU A 73 -11.91 5.59 -1.26
CA LEU A 73 -11.61 7.00 -1.19
C LEU A 73 -11.22 7.37 0.24
N ARG A 74 -10.16 8.15 0.38
CA ARG A 74 -9.82 8.80 1.65
C ARG A 74 -10.34 10.22 1.64
N VAL A 75 -11.21 10.55 2.58
CA VAL A 75 -11.74 11.89 2.78
C VAL A 75 -10.61 12.88 3.11
N ASN A 76 -10.60 14.03 2.48
CA ASN A 76 -9.70 15.12 2.83
C ASN A 76 -10.35 16.04 3.87
N THR A 77 -10.04 15.81 5.13
CA THR A 77 -10.63 16.55 6.26
C THR A 77 -10.23 18.02 6.34
N LEU A 78 -9.25 18.46 5.56
CA LEU A 78 -8.94 19.89 5.40
C LEU A 78 -10.02 20.64 4.61
N LYS A 79 -10.83 19.93 3.83
CA LYS A 79 -11.77 20.56 2.89
C LYS A 79 -13.22 20.13 3.07
N THR A 80 -13.46 18.95 3.62
CA THR A 80 -14.80 18.37 3.69
C THR A 80 -14.92 17.37 4.83
N THR A 81 -16.15 16.98 5.13
CA THR A 81 -16.44 15.86 6.04
C THR A 81 -16.83 14.61 5.23
N LYS A 82 -16.81 13.45 5.86
CA LYS A 82 -17.22 12.19 5.23
C LYS A 82 -18.66 12.28 4.69
N LEU A 83 -19.58 12.80 5.49
CA LEU A 83 -20.99 12.92 5.12
C LEU A 83 -21.20 13.90 3.96
N ALA A 84 -20.51 15.06 4.00
CA ALA A 84 -20.60 16.05 2.92
C ALA A 84 -20.02 15.51 1.60
N LEU A 85 -18.92 14.73 1.67
CA LEU A 85 -18.35 14.09 0.49
C LEU A 85 -19.29 13.03 -0.08
N GLN A 86 -19.92 12.19 0.77
CA GLN A 86 -20.89 11.19 0.30
C GLN A 86 -22.02 11.85 -0.49
N LYS A 87 -22.63 12.88 0.10
CA LYS A 87 -23.70 13.61 -0.57
C LYS A 87 -23.24 14.24 -1.89
N LYS A 88 -22.05 14.86 -1.90
CA LYS A 88 -21.48 15.47 -3.11
C LYS A 88 -21.25 14.43 -4.21
N LEU A 89 -20.76 13.23 -3.86
CA LEU A 89 -20.56 12.15 -4.83
C LEU A 89 -21.89 11.56 -5.33
N GLU A 90 -22.88 11.42 -4.45
CA GLU A 90 -24.23 11.00 -4.81
C GLU A 90 -24.88 11.96 -5.81
N ASP A 91 -24.77 13.27 -5.58
CA ASP A 91 -25.22 14.31 -6.52
C ASP A 91 -24.51 14.21 -7.90
N GLU A 92 -23.32 13.62 -7.94
CA GLU A 92 -22.54 13.32 -9.17
C GLU A 92 -22.78 11.90 -9.71
N GLY A 93 -23.77 11.16 -9.16
CA GLY A 93 -24.13 9.81 -9.59
C GLY A 93 -23.20 8.71 -9.09
N ILE A 94 -22.39 8.95 -8.05
CA ILE A 94 -21.47 7.98 -7.47
C ILE A 94 -21.89 7.64 -6.04
N GLU A 95 -22.42 6.44 -5.85
CA GLU A 95 -22.82 5.95 -4.55
C GLU A 95 -21.61 5.41 -3.77
N THR A 96 -21.52 5.77 -2.51
CA THR A 96 -20.47 5.33 -1.60
C THR A 96 -21.04 4.87 -0.26
N GLU A 97 -20.27 4.06 0.46
CA GLU A 97 -20.58 3.63 1.82
C GLU A 97 -19.39 3.80 2.75
N PRO A 98 -19.61 4.11 4.04
CA PRO A 98 -18.55 4.13 5.04
C PRO A 98 -17.92 2.75 5.22
N VAL A 99 -16.62 2.71 5.43
CA VAL A 99 -15.90 1.47 5.76
C VAL A 99 -15.78 1.37 7.28
N ARG A 100 -16.37 0.31 7.85
CA ARG A 100 -16.35 0.09 9.31
C ARG A 100 -14.92 -0.10 9.81
N GLY A 101 -14.55 0.64 10.85
CA GLY A 101 -13.20 0.59 11.44
C GLY A 101 -12.16 1.45 10.73
N TYR A 102 -12.55 2.22 9.68
CA TYR A 102 -11.67 3.12 8.95
C TYR A 102 -12.31 4.52 8.88
N GLU A 103 -11.79 5.42 9.71
CA GLU A 103 -12.39 6.73 9.96
C GLU A 103 -12.57 7.56 8.69
N TYR A 104 -11.57 7.57 7.83
CA TYR A 104 -11.53 8.46 6.65
C TYR A 104 -11.93 7.75 5.35
N ALA A 105 -12.30 6.46 5.42
CA ALA A 105 -12.56 5.67 4.24
C ALA A 105 -14.03 5.68 3.81
N LEU A 106 -14.23 5.87 2.50
CA LEU A 106 -15.49 5.62 1.79
C LEU A 106 -15.23 4.58 0.69
N LYS A 107 -16.05 3.56 0.59
CA LYS A 107 -15.99 2.56 -0.48
C LYS A 107 -17.02 2.92 -1.56
N LEU A 108 -16.65 2.82 -2.82
CA LEU A 108 -17.61 2.88 -3.92
C LEU A 108 -18.47 1.62 -3.91
N LYS A 109 -19.79 1.77 -4.03
CA LYS A 109 -20.70 0.62 -4.22
C LYS A 109 -20.51 -0.02 -5.58
N GLU A 110 -20.30 0.78 -6.61
CA GLU A 110 -20.00 0.34 -7.97
C GLU A 110 -18.74 1.03 -8.50
N ARG A 111 -17.97 0.34 -9.34
CA ARG A 111 -16.79 0.93 -9.95
C ARG A 111 -17.17 2.06 -10.88
N ALA A 112 -16.61 3.23 -10.65
CA ALA A 112 -16.77 4.41 -11.47
C ALA A 112 -15.44 5.16 -11.63
N ASN A 113 -15.32 5.99 -12.68
CA ASN A 113 -14.19 6.89 -12.85
C ASN A 113 -14.36 8.12 -11.98
N VAL A 114 -13.87 8.07 -10.75
CA VAL A 114 -13.95 9.16 -9.78
C VAL A 114 -13.08 10.37 -10.10
N PHE A 115 -12.11 10.21 -11.01
CA PHE A 115 -11.14 11.28 -11.35
C PHE A 115 -11.76 12.40 -12.18
N VAL A 116 -12.91 12.17 -12.80
CA VAL A 116 -13.64 13.18 -13.59
C VAL A 116 -14.56 14.06 -12.74
N THR A 117 -14.84 13.66 -11.50
CA THR A 117 -15.77 14.33 -10.58
C THR A 117 -15.27 15.71 -10.16
N GLU A 118 -16.19 16.64 -9.89
CA GLU A 118 -15.87 17.93 -9.28
C GLU A 118 -15.28 17.74 -7.86
N ALA A 119 -15.81 16.78 -7.11
CA ALA A 119 -15.27 16.44 -5.80
C ALA A 119 -13.77 16.09 -5.85
N PHE A 120 -13.31 15.33 -6.86
CA PHE A 120 -11.88 15.06 -7.05
C PHE A 120 -11.08 16.28 -7.47
N LYS A 121 -11.58 17.05 -8.43
CA LYS A 121 -10.91 18.28 -8.92
C LYS A 121 -10.74 19.31 -7.80
N LEU A 122 -11.73 19.42 -6.92
CA LEU A 122 -11.68 20.26 -5.73
C LEU A 122 -10.79 19.72 -4.62
N GLY A 123 -10.32 18.47 -4.74
CA GLY A 123 -9.42 17.82 -3.77
C GLY A 123 -10.13 17.42 -2.47
N PHE A 124 -11.40 17.03 -2.54
CA PHE A 124 -12.17 16.58 -1.39
C PHE A 124 -11.80 15.16 -0.95
N PHE A 125 -11.15 14.40 -1.82
CA PHE A 125 -10.68 13.04 -1.52
C PHE A 125 -9.44 12.67 -2.33
N GLU A 126 -8.79 11.60 -1.88
CA GLU A 126 -7.77 10.85 -2.60
C GLU A 126 -8.20 9.39 -2.74
N VAL A 127 -7.83 8.73 -3.83
CA VAL A 127 -7.99 7.28 -3.95
C VAL A 127 -6.83 6.61 -3.19
N GLN A 128 -7.17 5.91 -2.12
CA GLN A 128 -6.21 5.22 -1.26
C GLN A 128 -6.87 4.04 -0.56
N ASP A 129 -6.23 2.88 -0.58
CA ASP A 129 -6.71 1.69 0.14
C ASP A 129 -6.92 1.95 1.63
N ALA A 130 -7.92 1.29 2.21
CA ALA A 130 -8.27 1.48 3.61
C ALA A 130 -7.11 1.12 4.56
N SER A 131 -6.41 0.01 4.29
CA SER A 131 -5.26 -0.40 5.11
C SER A 131 -4.10 0.58 5.01
N SER A 132 -3.87 1.17 3.83
CA SER A 132 -2.86 2.22 3.64
C SER A 132 -3.18 3.51 4.41
N GLN A 133 -4.47 3.80 4.66
CA GLN A 133 -4.88 4.96 5.46
C GLN A 133 -4.46 4.81 6.92
N LEU A 134 -4.53 3.60 7.49
CA LEU A 134 -4.16 3.34 8.88
C LEU A 134 -2.71 3.75 9.20
N VAL A 135 -1.80 3.71 8.23
CA VAL A 135 -0.38 4.02 8.47
C VAL A 135 -0.18 5.45 8.99
N ALA A 136 -0.89 6.43 8.41
CA ALA A 136 -0.79 7.83 8.87
C ALA A 136 -1.43 8.01 10.27
N GLU A 137 -2.56 7.35 10.53
CA GLU A 137 -3.22 7.35 11.85
C GLU A 137 -2.31 6.70 12.92
N TYR A 138 -1.60 5.64 12.52
CA TYR A 138 -0.72 4.89 13.40
C TYR A 138 0.47 5.71 13.91
N LEU A 139 0.92 6.71 13.14
CA LEU A 139 2.01 7.62 13.51
C LEU A 139 1.61 8.62 14.62
N ASP A 140 0.31 8.76 14.90
CA ASP A 140 -0.23 9.63 15.95
C ASP A 140 0.33 11.07 15.90
N VAL A 141 0.23 11.69 14.72
CA VAL A 141 0.65 13.09 14.54
C VAL A 141 -0.37 14.05 15.17
N LYS A 142 0.12 15.19 15.65
CA LYS A 142 -0.70 16.26 16.20
C LYS A 142 -0.40 17.59 15.49
N PRO A 143 -1.36 18.52 15.45
CA PRO A 143 -1.11 19.88 14.98
C PRO A 143 0.09 20.52 15.69
N GLY A 144 0.95 21.19 14.92
CA GLY A 144 2.16 21.85 15.43
C GLY A 144 3.44 21.01 15.42
N MET A 145 3.35 19.70 15.23
CA MET A 145 4.52 18.82 15.19
C MET A 145 5.39 19.04 13.95
N LYS A 146 6.67 18.68 14.06
CA LYS A 146 7.56 18.47 12.93
C LYS A 146 7.58 17.00 12.55
N VAL A 147 7.10 16.70 11.35
CA VAL A 147 6.94 15.34 10.82
C VAL A 147 7.81 15.16 9.58
N ILE A 148 8.47 14.01 9.47
CA ILE A 148 9.24 13.64 8.26
C ILE A 148 8.66 12.34 7.69
N ASP A 149 8.25 12.38 6.43
CA ASP A 149 7.88 11.20 5.63
C ASP A 149 9.05 10.88 4.71
N THR A 150 9.73 9.77 4.94
CA THR A 150 11.06 9.49 4.36
C THR A 150 11.01 8.81 3.00
N CYS A 151 9.91 8.15 2.66
CA CYS A 151 9.68 7.46 1.37
C CYS A 151 8.35 7.92 0.79
N ALA A 152 8.17 9.24 0.68
CA ALA A 152 6.88 9.87 0.45
C ALA A 152 6.20 9.52 -0.88
N GLY A 153 6.98 9.10 -1.88
CA GLY A 153 6.47 8.80 -3.21
C GLY A 153 5.68 9.97 -3.80
N ALA A 154 4.51 9.68 -4.33
CA ALA A 154 3.58 10.70 -4.83
C ALA A 154 2.67 11.32 -3.74
N GLY A 155 2.96 11.08 -2.46
CA GLY A 155 2.37 11.79 -1.33
C GLY A 155 1.09 11.20 -0.74
N GLY A 156 0.74 9.96 -1.04
CA GLY A 156 -0.50 9.36 -0.53
C GLY A 156 -0.63 9.48 1.00
N LYS A 157 0.41 9.05 1.73
CA LYS A 157 0.48 9.12 3.18
C LYS A 157 0.83 10.53 3.68
N SER A 158 1.74 11.25 3.00
CA SER A 158 2.08 12.65 3.34
C SER A 158 0.85 13.56 3.37
N LEU A 159 -0.06 13.44 2.38
CA LEU A 159 -1.28 14.25 2.33
C LEU A 159 -2.25 13.89 3.47
N HIS A 160 -2.27 12.64 3.90
CA HIS A 160 -3.06 12.21 5.07
C HIS A 160 -2.47 12.79 6.36
N LEU A 161 -1.15 12.71 6.53
CA LEU A 161 -0.45 13.33 7.66
C LEU A 161 -0.72 14.83 7.74
N ALA A 162 -0.66 15.55 6.61
CA ALA A 162 -0.96 16.99 6.57
C ALA A 162 -2.41 17.29 6.99
N ALA A 163 -3.36 16.43 6.61
CA ALA A 163 -4.76 16.54 7.02
C ALA A 163 -4.93 16.31 8.53
N LEU A 164 -4.29 15.27 9.08
CA LEU A 164 -4.29 14.99 10.52
C LEU A 164 -3.59 16.09 11.34
N MET A 165 -2.60 16.75 10.74
CA MET A 165 -1.93 17.91 11.34
C MET A 165 -2.73 19.22 11.18
N GLU A 166 -3.88 19.22 10.52
CA GLU A 166 -4.69 20.43 10.24
C GLU A 166 -3.88 21.55 9.57
N ASN A 167 -2.92 21.20 8.71
CA ASN A 167 -1.97 22.16 8.11
C ASN A 167 -1.11 22.94 9.12
N LYS A 168 -1.05 22.52 10.40
CA LYS A 168 -0.24 23.18 11.44
C LYS A 168 1.06 22.43 11.67
N GLY A 169 2.16 23.14 11.96
CA GLY A 169 3.49 22.56 12.10
C GLY A 169 4.22 22.42 10.76
N GLN A 170 5.16 21.47 10.66
CA GLN A 170 6.00 21.27 9.48
C GLN A 170 5.98 19.81 9.04
N LEU A 171 5.61 19.54 7.81
CA LEU A 171 5.74 18.24 7.18
C LEU A 171 6.86 18.29 6.11
N ILE A 172 7.87 17.46 6.26
CA ILE A 172 8.95 17.31 5.28
C ILE A 172 8.76 15.95 4.60
N ALA A 173 8.42 15.97 3.32
CA ALA A 173 8.26 14.77 2.51
C ALA A 173 9.53 14.54 1.67
N THR A 174 10.17 13.38 1.86
CA THR A 174 11.41 13.07 1.14
C THR A 174 11.24 11.81 0.29
N ASP A 175 11.96 11.76 -0.82
CA ASP A 175 12.07 10.58 -1.69
C ASP A 175 13.37 10.70 -2.49
N ILE A 176 13.91 9.58 -2.97
CA ILE A 176 15.07 9.55 -3.87
C ILE A 176 14.71 9.92 -5.31
N TYR A 177 13.41 9.99 -5.64
CA TYR A 177 12.92 10.33 -6.98
C TYR A 177 12.23 11.69 -6.98
N GLU A 178 12.91 12.73 -7.49
CA GLU A 178 12.34 14.07 -7.62
C GLU A 178 11.03 14.08 -8.44
N SER A 179 10.92 13.20 -9.44
CA SER A 179 9.71 13.10 -10.26
C SER A 179 8.45 12.73 -9.46
N LYS A 180 8.60 11.90 -8.41
CA LYS A 180 7.51 11.57 -7.48
C LYS A 180 7.16 12.77 -6.60
N LEU A 181 8.16 13.48 -6.09
CA LEU A 181 7.98 14.69 -5.30
C LEU A 181 7.29 15.82 -6.09
N ARG A 182 7.57 15.93 -7.39
CA ARG A 182 6.83 16.86 -8.28
C ARG A 182 5.34 16.51 -8.34
N LYS A 183 4.99 15.22 -8.48
CA LYS A 183 3.59 14.76 -8.43
C LYS A 183 2.96 15.07 -7.07
N LEU A 184 3.69 14.87 -5.97
CA LEU A 184 3.23 15.20 -4.62
C LEU A 184 2.88 16.68 -4.51
N LYS A 185 3.72 17.61 -5.02
CA LYS A 185 3.44 19.07 -5.00
C LYS A 185 2.13 19.41 -5.70
N ILE A 186 1.86 18.80 -6.85
CA ILE A 186 0.61 19.02 -7.60
C ILE A 186 -0.59 18.56 -6.77
N ARG A 187 -0.50 17.36 -6.20
CA ARG A 187 -1.55 16.80 -5.34
C ARG A 187 -1.75 17.62 -4.07
N ALA A 188 -0.68 18.10 -3.45
CA ALA A 188 -0.73 18.94 -2.26
C ALA A 188 -1.52 20.22 -2.53
N ARG A 189 -1.27 20.92 -3.66
CA ARG A 189 -2.04 22.11 -4.09
C ARG A 189 -3.52 21.79 -4.25
N ARG A 190 -3.86 20.69 -4.95
CA ARG A 190 -5.26 20.26 -5.12
C ARG A 190 -5.93 20.01 -3.77
N ASN A 191 -5.23 19.36 -2.84
CA ASN A 191 -5.73 19.03 -1.52
C ASN A 191 -5.75 20.21 -0.53
N GLY A 192 -5.21 21.38 -0.88
CA GLY A 192 -5.11 22.53 0.02
C GLY A 192 -4.08 22.35 1.13
N VAL A 193 -3.08 21.51 0.90
CA VAL A 193 -1.97 21.30 1.84
C VAL A 193 -0.90 22.38 1.60
N HIS A 194 -0.53 23.11 2.66
CA HIS A 194 0.45 24.19 2.59
C HIS A 194 1.58 24.12 3.64
N ASN A 195 1.50 23.20 4.60
CA ASN A 195 2.55 22.99 5.60
C ASN A 195 3.60 21.96 5.18
N ILE A 196 3.62 21.54 3.90
CA ILE A 196 4.50 20.52 3.36
C ILE A 196 5.66 21.14 2.56
N THR A 197 6.87 20.63 2.79
CA THR A 197 8.04 20.87 1.95
C THR A 197 8.56 19.55 1.41
N THR A 198 9.01 19.54 0.16
CA THR A 198 9.58 18.33 -0.44
C THR A 198 11.08 18.44 -0.53
N LYS A 199 11.80 17.34 -0.31
CA LYS A 199 13.25 17.30 -0.37
C LYS A 199 13.73 15.97 -0.95
N GLU A 200 14.50 16.05 -2.02
CA GLU A 200 15.15 14.88 -2.59
C GLU A 200 16.27 14.39 -1.68
N ILE A 201 16.39 13.09 -1.54
CA ILE A 201 17.51 12.43 -0.84
C ILE A 201 18.51 11.97 -1.89
N ASP A 202 19.41 12.86 -2.24
CA ASP A 202 20.53 12.60 -3.17
C ASP A 202 21.76 12.02 -2.45
N SER A 203 21.82 12.17 -1.14
CA SER A 203 22.95 11.71 -0.33
C SER A 203 22.60 11.62 1.16
N LEU A 204 23.39 10.84 1.89
CA LEU A 204 23.28 10.74 3.36
C LEU A 204 23.51 12.10 4.07
N LYS A 205 24.15 13.08 3.42
CA LYS A 205 24.31 14.44 3.99
C LYS A 205 22.98 15.12 4.23
N VAL A 206 21.98 14.85 3.38
CA VAL A 206 20.62 15.41 3.55
C VAL A 206 19.97 14.87 4.81
N ILE A 207 20.10 13.57 5.08
CA ILE A 207 19.59 12.91 6.28
C ILE A 207 20.30 13.48 7.53
N LYS A 208 21.63 13.54 7.52
CA LYS A 208 22.45 14.07 8.63
C LYS A 208 22.05 15.49 9.03
N LYS A 209 21.68 16.37 8.07
CA LYS A 209 21.22 17.74 8.36
C LYS A 209 19.88 17.80 9.12
N MET A 210 19.10 16.72 9.08
CA MET A 210 17.79 16.64 9.75
C MET A 210 17.83 15.74 10.99
N LYS A 211 19.02 15.24 11.39
CA LYS A 211 19.20 14.33 12.52
C LYS A 211 18.60 14.90 13.81
N GLY A 212 17.80 14.10 14.52
CA GLY A 212 17.24 14.42 15.83
C GLY A 212 16.26 15.59 15.83
N THR A 213 15.63 15.90 14.69
CA THR A 213 14.75 17.09 14.60
C THR A 213 13.26 16.79 14.51
N ALA A 214 12.86 15.56 14.24
CA ALA A 214 11.47 15.20 13.98
C ALA A 214 10.76 14.70 15.25
N ASP A 215 9.56 15.21 15.51
CA ASP A 215 8.65 14.65 16.52
C ASP A 215 8.14 13.28 16.10
N ARG A 216 7.91 13.13 14.77
CA ARG A 216 7.40 11.90 14.16
C ARG A 216 8.13 11.63 12.84
N VAL A 217 8.45 10.36 12.60
CA VAL A 217 9.05 9.91 11.34
C VAL A 217 8.22 8.78 10.78
N LEU A 218 7.78 8.91 9.53
CA LEU A 218 7.19 7.82 8.76
C LEU A 218 8.25 7.20 7.85
N ILE A 219 8.42 5.90 7.95
CA ILE A 219 9.25 5.07 7.06
C ILE A 219 8.30 4.11 6.34
N ASP A 220 7.62 4.60 5.29
CA ASP A 220 6.82 3.77 4.39
C ASP A 220 7.78 3.10 3.39
N ALA A 221 8.41 2.03 3.84
CA ALA A 221 9.57 1.46 3.16
C ALA A 221 9.22 0.82 1.81
N PRO A 222 10.10 0.94 0.79
CA PRO A 222 9.99 0.13 -0.41
C PRO A 222 10.00 -1.34 -0.03
N CYS A 223 9.14 -2.14 -0.65
CA CYS A 223 8.94 -3.54 -0.32
C CYS A 223 8.52 -4.36 -1.55
N SER A 224 8.36 -5.67 -1.40
CA SER A 224 7.90 -6.56 -2.47
C SER A 224 6.52 -6.19 -3.02
N GLY A 225 5.67 -5.61 -2.18
CA GLY A 225 4.29 -5.31 -2.53
C GLY A 225 3.39 -6.56 -2.62
N ILE A 226 3.80 -7.69 -2.06
CA ILE A 226 2.98 -8.93 -2.08
C ILE A 226 1.62 -8.71 -1.40
N GLY A 227 1.52 -7.80 -0.45
CA GLY A 227 0.24 -7.45 0.18
C GLY A 227 -0.75 -6.68 -0.72
N VAL A 228 -0.30 -6.16 -1.87
CA VAL A 228 -1.11 -5.35 -2.78
C VAL A 228 -1.27 -5.96 -4.18
N LEU A 229 -1.10 -7.28 -4.31
CA LEU A 229 -1.19 -8.01 -5.58
C LEU A 229 -2.54 -7.81 -6.28
N LYS A 230 -3.64 -7.65 -5.53
CA LYS A 230 -4.96 -7.37 -6.12
C LYS A 230 -5.02 -6.07 -6.95
N ARG A 231 -4.08 -5.14 -6.73
CA ARG A 231 -3.94 -3.88 -7.49
C ARG A 231 -2.95 -3.98 -8.64
N ASN A 232 -1.95 -4.85 -8.48
CA ASN A 232 -0.88 -5.08 -9.45
C ASN A 232 -0.70 -6.59 -9.69
N PRO A 233 -1.68 -7.28 -10.29
CA PRO A 233 -1.67 -8.75 -10.39
C PRO A 233 -0.50 -9.30 -11.20
N ASP A 234 0.02 -8.57 -12.17
CA ASP A 234 1.19 -8.95 -12.96
C ASP A 234 2.52 -8.79 -12.19
N SER A 235 2.52 -8.17 -11.01
CA SER A 235 3.71 -8.14 -10.13
C SER A 235 4.14 -9.55 -9.71
N LYS A 236 3.22 -10.51 -9.60
CA LYS A 236 3.53 -11.91 -9.34
C LYS A 236 4.57 -12.49 -10.31
N TRP A 237 4.51 -12.05 -11.57
CA TRP A 237 5.34 -12.55 -12.67
C TRP A 237 6.55 -11.66 -12.98
N LYS A 238 6.64 -10.47 -12.35
CA LYS A 238 7.74 -9.51 -12.51
C LYS A 238 8.73 -9.56 -11.35
N LEU A 239 8.29 -10.08 -10.21
CA LEU A 239 9.16 -10.28 -9.04
C LEU A 239 10.04 -11.50 -9.25
N GLU A 240 11.22 -11.45 -8.69
CA GLU A 240 12.22 -12.52 -8.68
C GLU A 240 12.75 -12.74 -7.26
N PRO A 241 13.24 -13.94 -6.90
CA PRO A 241 13.76 -14.22 -5.55
C PRO A 241 14.84 -13.23 -5.12
N GLU A 242 15.76 -12.89 -6.02
CA GLU A 242 16.88 -11.97 -5.78
C GLU A 242 16.38 -10.56 -5.43
N PHE A 243 15.23 -10.15 -5.97
CA PHE A 243 14.62 -8.89 -5.61
C PHE A 243 14.21 -8.87 -4.14
N ILE A 244 13.64 -9.98 -3.63
CA ILE A 244 13.23 -10.10 -2.22
C ILE A 244 14.43 -9.98 -1.31
N ASP A 245 15.52 -10.69 -1.61
CA ASP A 245 16.76 -10.64 -0.81
C ASP A 245 17.38 -9.23 -0.80
N ASN A 246 17.34 -8.53 -1.93
CA ASN A 246 17.87 -7.18 -2.04
C ASN A 246 17.01 -6.14 -1.33
N ILE A 247 15.67 -6.24 -1.44
CA ILE A 247 14.77 -5.29 -0.78
C ILE A 247 14.84 -5.40 0.75
N ILE A 248 15.00 -6.60 1.29
CA ILE A 248 15.21 -6.84 2.73
C ILE A 248 16.46 -6.11 3.24
N LYS A 249 17.57 -6.15 2.49
CA LYS A 249 18.80 -5.40 2.82
C LYS A 249 18.56 -3.90 2.76
N THR A 250 17.92 -3.44 1.71
CA THR A 250 17.56 -2.03 1.53
C THR A 250 16.68 -1.51 2.67
N GLN A 251 15.72 -2.31 3.14
CA GLN A 251 14.86 -1.96 4.27
C GLN A 251 15.67 -1.81 5.58
N ALA A 252 16.63 -2.70 5.82
CA ALA A 252 17.52 -2.58 6.98
C ALA A 252 18.35 -1.29 6.93
N GLU A 253 18.93 -0.96 5.77
CA GLU A 253 19.68 0.29 5.57
C GLU A 253 18.79 1.54 5.73
N ILE A 254 17.54 1.49 5.27
CA ILE A 254 16.55 2.55 5.42
C ILE A 254 16.23 2.77 6.89
N LEU A 255 15.96 1.70 7.64
CA LEU A 255 15.70 1.79 9.09
C LEU A 255 16.89 2.41 9.82
N GLU A 256 18.12 1.94 9.54
CA GLU A 256 19.37 2.47 10.11
C GLU A 256 19.54 3.97 9.83
N ASN A 257 19.36 4.37 8.57
CA ASN A 257 19.62 5.74 8.15
C ASN A 257 18.54 6.72 8.61
N TYR A 258 17.27 6.33 8.57
CA TYR A 258 16.16 7.26 8.83
C TYR A 258 15.74 7.30 10.30
N SER A 259 16.05 6.29 11.11
CA SER A 259 15.85 6.34 12.55
C SER A 259 16.54 7.53 13.23
N GLN A 260 17.69 7.96 12.67
CA GLN A 260 18.44 9.11 13.16
C GLN A 260 17.67 10.44 13.08
N LEU A 261 16.59 10.51 12.31
CA LEU A 261 15.77 11.73 12.16
C LEU A 261 14.91 12.01 13.38
N VAL A 262 14.59 10.97 14.14
CA VAL A 262 13.72 11.06 15.33
C VAL A 262 14.47 11.79 16.46
N LYS A 263 13.82 12.77 17.05
CA LYS A 263 14.33 13.41 18.27
C LYS A 263 14.17 12.50 19.49
N VAL A 264 14.91 12.76 20.55
CA VAL A 264 14.71 12.07 21.85
C VAL A 264 13.25 12.24 22.29
N GLY A 265 12.59 11.14 22.65
CA GLY A 265 11.17 11.11 23.00
C GLY A 265 10.20 11.23 21.81
N GLY A 266 10.72 11.31 20.59
CA GLY A 266 9.93 11.22 19.36
C GLY A 266 9.52 9.79 19.04
N LYS A 267 8.69 9.62 18.01
CA LYS A 267 8.24 8.29 17.55
C LYS A 267 8.48 8.12 16.05
N MET A 268 8.69 6.88 15.63
CA MET A 268 8.68 6.54 14.22
C MET A 268 7.72 5.38 13.95
N VAL A 269 7.24 5.31 12.73
CA VAL A 269 6.49 4.18 12.21
C VAL A 269 7.23 3.62 11.01
N TYR A 270 7.59 2.35 11.08
CA TYR A 270 8.00 1.54 9.94
C TYR A 270 6.79 0.84 9.36
N ALA A 271 6.55 1.00 8.07
CA ALA A 271 5.42 0.39 7.39
C ALA A 271 5.83 -0.21 6.04
N THR A 272 5.14 -1.30 5.65
CA THR A 272 5.26 -1.92 4.33
C THR A 272 3.90 -2.36 3.82
N CYS A 273 3.74 -2.45 2.51
CA CYS A 273 2.63 -3.15 1.87
C CYS A 273 3.00 -4.61 1.52
N SER A 274 3.83 -5.24 2.34
CA SER A 274 4.18 -6.66 2.28
C SER A 274 3.50 -7.44 3.40
N ILE A 275 3.24 -8.72 3.16
CA ILE A 275 2.76 -9.66 4.19
C ILE A 275 3.86 -10.59 4.70
N LEU A 276 5.09 -10.49 4.15
CA LEU A 276 6.21 -11.35 4.51
C LEU A 276 6.82 -10.93 5.86
N PRO A 277 6.93 -11.84 6.83
CA PRO A 277 7.66 -11.61 8.09
C PRO A 277 9.08 -11.08 7.92
N SER A 278 9.79 -11.52 6.86
CA SER A 278 11.16 -11.07 6.57
C SER A 278 11.26 -9.58 6.23
N GLU A 279 10.24 -9.00 5.64
CA GLU A 279 10.15 -7.56 5.35
C GLU A 279 9.52 -6.76 6.51
N ASN A 280 8.92 -7.43 7.47
CA ASN A 280 8.08 -6.86 8.52
C ASN A 280 8.72 -7.03 9.91
N GLU A 281 8.22 -7.99 10.70
CA GLU A 281 8.62 -8.16 12.09
C GLU A 281 10.09 -8.48 12.25
N LYS A 282 10.68 -9.24 11.33
CA LYS A 282 12.11 -9.58 11.41
C LYS A 282 12.99 -8.35 11.21
N GLN A 283 12.57 -7.38 10.37
CA GLN A 283 13.24 -6.08 10.23
C GLN A 283 13.21 -5.29 11.53
N VAL A 284 12.03 -5.18 12.12
CA VAL A 284 11.85 -4.47 13.41
C VAL A 284 12.63 -5.13 14.53
N GLN A 285 12.61 -6.47 14.63
CA GLN A 285 13.37 -7.20 15.65
C GLN A 285 14.87 -7.01 15.49
N LEU A 286 15.39 -7.07 14.26
CA LEU A 286 16.81 -6.85 13.98
C LEU A 286 17.21 -5.41 14.32
N PHE A 287 16.40 -4.42 13.94
CA PHE A 287 16.62 -3.02 14.24
C PHE A 287 16.68 -2.78 15.76
N LEU A 288 15.70 -3.25 16.51
CA LEU A 288 15.64 -3.08 17.97
C LEU A 288 16.80 -3.76 18.71
N LYS A 289 17.29 -4.89 18.18
CA LYS A 289 18.47 -5.55 18.74
C LYS A 289 19.73 -4.68 18.64
N ASN A 290 19.85 -3.93 17.54
CA ASN A 290 21.01 -3.08 17.26
C ASN A 290 20.86 -1.66 17.85
N HIS A 291 19.63 -1.25 18.18
CA HIS A 291 19.26 0.09 18.66
C HIS A 291 18.49 0.02 19.98
N PRO A 292 19.16 -0.29 21.10
CA PRO A 292 18.51 -0.42 22.43
C PRO A 292 17.89 0.90 22.94
N GLU A 293 18.21 2.03 22.33
CA GLU A 293 17.58 3.32 22.60
C GLU A 293 16.15 3.43 22.04
N PHE A 294 15.72 2.50 21.18
CA PHE A 294 14.35 2.40 20.69
C PHE A 294 13.61 1.25 21.37
N GLN A 295 12.32 1.45 21.59
CA GLN A 295 11.44 0.37 22.06
C GLN A 295 10.19 0.30 21.19
N LEU A 296 9.70 -0.93 20.96
CA LEU A 296 8.45 -1.17 20.25
C LEU A 296 7.26 -0.83 21.16
N GLU A 297 6.47 0.17 20.78
CA GLU A 297 5.23 0.49 21.50
C GLU A 297 4.07 -0.41 21.06
N LYS A 298 3.93 -0.62 19.78
CA LYS A 298 2.87 -1.43 19.19
C LYS A 298 3.24 -1.86 17.77
N GLN A 299 2.59 -2.91 17.29
CA GLN A 299 2.64 -3.31 15.90
C GLN A 299 1.27 -3.80 15.44
N ASN A 300 1.01 -3.68 14.15
CA ASN A 300 -0.23 -4.15 13.54
C ASN A 300 0.03 -4.79 12.17
N LYS A 301 -0.73 -5.84 11.86
CA LYS A 301 -0.73 -6.53 10.57
C LYS A 301 -2.15 -6.54 10.03
N VAL A 302 -2.31 -6.03 8.85
CA VAL A 302 -3.58 -6.12 8.14
C VAL A 302 -3.49 -7.28 7.15
N SER A 303 -4.33 -8.28 7.37
CA SER A 303 -4.49 -9.45 6.51
C SER A 303 -5.51 -9.12 5.42
N ALA A 304 -5.17 -9.35 4.16
CA ALA A 304 -6.09 -9.13 3.05
C ALA A 304 -7.31 -10.05 3.14
N TYR A 305 -7.10 -11.30 3.55
CA TYR A 305 -8.17 -12.28 3.76
C TYR A 305 -9.18 -11.86 4.83
N LYS A 306 -8.69 -11.28 5.96
CA LYS A 306 -9.57 -10.89 7.07
C LYS A 306 -10.26 -9.54 6.86
N SER A 307 -9.57 -8.61 6.23
CA SER A 307 -10.06 -7.24 6.06
C SER A 307 -10.82 -7.01 4.77
N GLY A 308 -10.54 -7.80 3.73
CA GLY A 308 -10.97 -7.55 2.35
C GLY A 308 -10.15 -6.48 1.62
N PHE A 309 -9.25 -5.78 2.33
CA PHE A 309 -8.38 -4.72 1.79
C PHE A 309 -6.96 -5.21 1.52
N ASP A 310 -6.05 -4.28 1.23
CA ASP A 310 -4.65 -4.63 0.99
C ASP A 310 -3.96 -5.16 2.27
N GLY A 311 -2.99 -6.05 2.10
CA GLY A 311 -2.13 -6.51 3.18
C GLY A 311 -1.10 -5.43 3.55
N PHE A 312 -0.99 -5.11 4.85
CA PHE A 312 -0.06 -4.12 5.38
C PHE A 312 0.56 -4.54 6.70
N TYR A 313 1.74 -4.02 6.96
CA TYR A 313 2.39 -4.06 8.26
C TYR A 313 2.76 -2.65 8.71
N MET A 314 2.70 -2.40 10.03
CA MET A 314 3.16 -1.18 10.66
C MET A 314 3.60 -1.43 12.11
N ALA A 315 4.70 -0.82 12.50
CA ALA A 315 5.28 -0.93 13.84
C ALA A 315 5.86 0.42 14.30
#